data_d2adc54e5b33a47da780c48474a5e578
#
_entry.id   d2adc54e5b33a47da780c48474a5e578
#
_cell.length_a   1.000
_cell.length_b   1.000
_cell.length_c   1.000
_cell.angle_alpha   90.00
_cell.angle_beta   90.00
_cell.angle_gamma   90.00
#
_symmetry.space_group_name_H-M   'P 1'
#
loop_
_entity.id
_entity.type
_entity.pdbx_description
1 polymer ?
#
loop_
_entity_poly.entity_id
_entity_poly.type
_entity_poly.pdbx_seq_one_letter_code
_entity_poly.pdbx_strand_id
1 'polypeptide(L)'
;PIPNMLRLTRSFHATARKLDFSKMSIVGRIGTPFTEYTSAKDVKYVKYSIASQPRKDGPTNWYNVTVFNEPQMNFLQQYVRKGALVYVEADAANYTYEKEDGSKATTLSLIQKDFNLLRNGKPEETAETAEASE
;
A
#
# COMPACT_ATOMS: atom_id res chain seq x y z
N PRO A 1 -5.88 48.56 17.25
CA PRO A 1 -5.13 47.81 16.23
C PRO A 1 -4.51 46.54 16.76
N ILE A 2 -3.90 46.60 17.90
CA ILE A 2 -3.23 45.46 18.51
C ILE A 2 -4.15 44.29 18.77
N PRO A 3 -5.39 44.49 19.25
CA PRO A 3 -6.31 43.35 19.45
C PRO A 3 -6.63 42.56 18.19
N ASN A 4 -6.59 43.20 17.05
CA ASN A 4 -6.87 42.48 15.81
C ASN A 4 -5.81 41.46 15.49
N MET A 5 -4.57 41.75 15.77
CA MET A 5 -3.49 40.82 15.54
C MET A 5 -3.61 39.57 16.39
N LEU A 6 -4.02 39.75 17.63
CA LEU A 6 -4.23 38.61 18.52
C LEU A 6 -5.29 37.65 18.01
N ARG A 7 -6.35 38.19 17.42
CA ARG A 7 -7.40 37.37 16.89
C ARG A 7 -6.94 36.53 15.73
N LEU A 8 -6.08 37.07 14.88
CA LEU A 8 -5.55 36.33 13.75
C LEU A 8 -4.74 35.14 14.23
N THR A 9 -3.93 35.34 15.27
CA THR A 9 -3.13 34.25 15.81
C THR A 9 -4.01 33.10 16.30
N ARG A 10 -5.11 33.42 16.96
CA ARG A 10 -5.99 32.38 17.46
C ARG A 10 -6.67 31.60 16.33
N SER A 11 -6.93 32.24 15.21
CA SER A 11 -7.52 31.56 14.08
C SER A 11 -6.61 30.46 13.57
N PHE A 12 -5.34 30.70 13.50
CA PHE A 12 -4.39 29.67 13.07
C PHE A 12 -4.39 28.48 14.00
N HIS A 13 -4.41 28.72 15.29
CA HIS A 13 -4.46 27.62 16.25
C HIS A 13 -5.71 26.77 16.07
N ALA A 14 -6.85 27.40 15.80
CA ALA A 14 -8.10 26.67 15.65
C ALA A 14 -8.06 25.71 14.48
N THR A 15 -7.32 26.03 13.41
CA THR A 15 -7.26 25.21 12.23
C THR A 15 -6.13 24.19 12.24
N ALA A 16 -5.17 24.32 13.14
CA ALA A 16 -4.00 23.46 13.17
C ALA A 16 -4.23 22.24 14.05
N ARG A 17 -5.10 21.34 13.60
CA ARG A 17 -5.34 20.11 14.33
C ARG A 17 -5.37 18.94 13.37
N LYS A 18 -5.14 17.74 13.90
CA LYS A 18 -5.23 16.51 13.10
C LYS A 18 -4.30 16.50 11.91
N LEU A 19 -3.08 16.93 12.15
CA LEU A 19 -2.08 16.95 11.09
C LEU A 19 -1.08 15.82 11.18
N ASP A 20 -1.29 14.92 12.13
CA ASP A 20 -0.38 13.78 12.27
C ASP A 20 -0.63 12.76 11.16
N PHE A 21 0.43 12.27 10.60
CA PHE A 21 0.34 11.23 9.60
C PHE A 21 1.65 10.44 9.56
N SER A 22 1.56 9.24 9.03
CA SER A 22 2.73 8.42 8.77
C SER A 22 2.60 7.86 7.37
N LYS A 23 3.62 8.08 6.56
CA LYS A 23 3.63 7.59 5.20
C LYS A 23 4.84 6.72 4.95
N MET A 24 4.68 5.80 4.04
CA MET A 24 5.76 4.92 3.64
C MET A 24 5.83 4.85 2.13
N SER A 25 7.02 5.02 1.59
CA SER A 25 7.27 4.92 0.16
C SER A 25 8.05 3.65 -0.10
N ILE A 26 7.58 2.85 -1.04
CA ILE A 26 8.19 1.56 -1.33
C ILE A 26 8.44 1.43 -2.82
N VAL A 27 9.66 1.08 -3.18
CA VAL A 27 9.98 0.61 -4.54
C VAL A 27 10.29 -0.86 -4.41
N GLY A 28 9.53 -1.68 -5.11
CA GLY A 28 9.72 -3.12 -5.02
C GLY A 28 8.95 -3.84 -6.10
N ARG A 29 8.87 -5.15 -5.98
CA ARG A 29 8.21 -5.99 -6.96
C ARG A 29 6.95 -6.63 -6.39
N ILE A 30 5.94 -6.73 -7.21
CA ILE A 30 4.70 -7.39 -6.83
C ILE A 30 4.98 -8.86 -6.62
N GLY A 31 4.71 -9.36 -5.43
CA GLY A 31 5.03 -10.74 -5.08
C GLY A 31 3.85 -11.68 -5.01
N THR A 32 2.63 -11.15 -4.97
CA THR A 32 1.43 -11.95 -4.88
C THR A 32 0.37 -11.45 -5.85
N PRO A 33 -0.60 -12.29 -6.21
CA PRO A 33 -1.73 -11.82 -7.00
C PRO A 33 -2.54 -10.78 -6.24
N PHE A 34 -3.31 -10.00 -6.99
CA PHE A 34 -4.20 -9.01 -6.40
C PHE A 34 -5.50 -9.69 -6.02
N THR A 35 -5.70 -9.90 -4.73
CA THR A 35 -6.88 -10.59 -4.22
C THR A 35 -7.92 -9.57 -3.78
N GLU A 36 -9.11 -9.70 -4.32
CA GLU A 36 -10.22 -8.82 -3.98
C GLU A 36 -10.99 -9.36 -2.78
N TYR A 37 -11.31 -8.47 -1.87
CA TYR A 37 -12.07 -8.80 -0.67
C TYR A 37 -13.23 -7.83 -0.53
N THR A 38 -14.24 -8.25 0.21
CA THR A 38 -15.36 -7.38 0.57
C THR A 38 -15.49 -7.37 2.07
N SER A 39 -15.51 -6.19 2.65
CA SER A 39 -15.62 -6.05 4.10
C SER A 39 -17.05 -6.31 4.58
N ALA A 40 -17.23 -6.40 5.90
CA ALA A 40 -18.55 -6.58 6.50
C ALA A 40 -19.49 -5.42 6.17
N LYS A 41 -18.93 -4.25 5.86
CA LYS A 41 -19.73 -3.08 5.47
C LYS A 41 -19.91 -2.97 3.97
N ASP A 42 -19.63 -4.05 3.25
CA ASP A 42 -19.80 -4.13 1.79
C ASP A 42 -18.85 -3.19 1.03
N VAL A 43 -17.68 -2.95 1.57
CA VAL A 43 -16.64 -2.16 0.92
C VAL A 43 -15.64 -3.11 0.26
N LYS A 44 -15.41 -2.91 -1.03
CA LYS A 44 -14.43 -3.70 -1.76
C LYS A 44 -13.04 -3.17 -1.57
N TYR A 45 -12.08 -4.07 -1.47
CA TYR A 45 -10.67 -3.67 -1.39
C TYR A 45 -9.80 -4.79 -1.94
N VAL A 46 -8.58 -4.43 -2.32
CA VAL A 46 -7.61 -5.37 -2.88
C VAL A 46 -6.40 -5.40 -1.96
N LYS A 47 -5.86 -6.59 -1.75
CA LYS A 47 -4.62 -6.76 -1.01
C LYS A 47 -3.57 -7.42 -1.88
N TYR A 48 -2.34 -6.99 -1.71
CA TYR A 48 -1.22 -7.61 -2.39
C TYR A 48 0.05 -7.38 -1.57
N SER A 49 1.11 -8.09 -1.92
CA SER A 49 2.39 -7.97 -1.22
C SER A 49 3.47 -7.45 -2.17
N ILE A 50 4.34 -6.63 -1.62
CA ILE A 50 5.49 -6.09 -2.33
C ILE A 50 6.75 -6.64 -1.70
N ALA A 51 7.65 -7.15 -2.53
CA ALA A 51 8.95 -7.63 -2.11
C ALA A 51 9.98 -6.52 -2.33
N SER A 52 10.67 -6.14 -1.29
CA SER A 52 11.71 -5.13 -1.35
C SER A 52 13.00 -5.72 -0.82
N GLN A 53 14.04 -5.69 -1.65
CA GLN A 53 15.35 -6.20 -1.27
C GLN A 53 16.37 -5.10 -1.45
N PRO A 54 16.64 -4.29 -0.40
CA PRO A 54 17.55 -3.16 -0.52
C PRO A 54 18.99 -3.54 -0.81
N ARG A 55 19.39 -4.74 -0.41
CA ARG A 55 20.73 -5.24 -0.65
C ARG A 55 20.65 -6.47 -1.53
N LYS A 56 21.60 -6.59 -2.46
CA LYS A 56 21.61 -7.69 -3.40
C LYS A 56 21.60 -9.06 -2.73
N ASP A 57 22.38 -9.24 -1.69
CA ASP A 57 22.46 -10.53 -1.00
C ASP A 57 21.78 -10.51 0.36
N GLY A 58 20.99 -9.50 0.63
CA GLY A 58 20.30 -9.36 1.89
C GLY A 58 18.92 -10.01 1.90
N PRO A 59 18.27 -9.99 3.04
CA PRO A 59 16.91 -10.53 3.14
C PRO A 59 15.92 -9.70 2.36
N THR A 60 14.84 -10.34 1.97
CA THR A 60 13.73 -9.67 1.29
C THR A 60 12.73 -9.20 2.33
N ASN A 61 12.36 -7.95 2.25
CA ASN A 61 11.30 -7.39 3.07
C ASN A 61 9.97 -7.54 2.34
N TRP A 62 8.96 -7.99 3.06
CA TRP A 62 7.62 -8.16 2.50
C TRP A 62 6.66 -7.18 3.14
N TYR A 63 5.97 -6.43 2.33
CA TYR A 63 5.00 -5.45 2.81
C TYR A 63 3.64 -5.76 2.23
N ASN A 64 2.64 -5.82 3.08
CA ASN A 64 1.27 -6.05 2.67
C ASN A 64 0.57 -4.71 2.51
N VAL A 65 -0.01 -4.51 1.34
CA VAL A 65 -0.64 -3.24 0.98
C VAL A 65 -2.11 -3.48 0.69
N THR A 66 -2.94 -2.58 1.19
CA THR A 66 -4.38 -2.61 0.97
C THR A 66 -4.78 -1.42 0.12
N VAL A 67 -5.61 -1.66 -0.88
CA VAL A 67 -6.07 -0.63 -1.81
C VAL A 67 -7.58 -0.50 -1.70
N PHE A 68 -8.04 0.71 -1.40
CA PHE A 68 -9.48 1.00 -1.34
C PHE A 68 -9.95 1.87 -2.50
N ASN A 69 -9.04 2.50 -3.21
CA ASN A 69 -9.37 3.38 -4.31
C ASN A 69 -9.78 2.55 -5.52
N GLU A 70 -11.02 2.70 -5.96
CA GLU A 70 -11.56 1.88 -7.02
C GLU A 70 -10.84 2.01 -8.36
N PRO A 71 -10.52 3.21 -8.86
CA PRO A 71 -9.73 3.30 -10.08
C PRO A 71 -8.38 2.62 -9.99
N GLN A 72 -7.72 2.72 -8.82
CA GLN A 72 -6.44 2.05 -8.62
C GLN A 72 -6.61 0.53 -8.60
N MET A 73 -7.66 0.03 -7.96
CA MET A 73 -7.93 -1.40 -7.95
C MET A 73 -8.12 -1.93 -9.37
N ASN A 74 -8.88 -1.22 -10.18
CA ASN A 74 -9.11 -1.63 -11.56
C ASN A 74 -7.83 -1.64 -12.36
N PHE A 75 -7.00 -0.62 -12.19
CA PHE A 75 -5.72 -0.55 -12.89
C PHE A 75 -4.81 -1.72 -12.50
N LEU A 76 -4.74 -2.02 -11.21
CA LEU A 76 -3.90 -3.11 -10.72
C LEU A 76 -4.34 -4.45 -11.28
N GLN A 77 -5.64 -4.71 -11.24
CA GLN A 77 -6.17 -5.99 -11.68
C GLN A 77 -6.08 -6.19 -13.19
N GLN A 78 -6.16 -5.11 -13.94
CA GLN A 78 -6.16 -5.19 -15.39
C GLN A 78 -4.77 -5.15 -16.02
N TYR A 79 -3.88 -4.37 -15.47
CA TYR A 79 -2.62 -4.07 -16.15
C TYR A 79 -1.37 -4.53 -15.43
N VAL A 80 -1.41 -4.64 -14.11
CA VAL A 80 -0.22 -4.94 -13.34
C VAL A 80 -0.09 -6.43 -13.12
N ARG A 81 1.10 -6.97 -13.40
CA ARG A 81 1.36 -8.40 -13.30
C ARG A 81 2.31 -8.71 -12.16
N LYS A 82 2.30 -9.94 -11.71
CA LYS A 82 3.24 -10.41 -10.70
C LYS A 82 4.66 -10.18 -11.19
N GLY A 83 5.51 -9.70 -10.31
CA GLY A 83 6.89 -9.38 -10.67
C GLY A 83 7.08 -7.95 -11.15
N ALA A 84 6.01 -7.18 -11.29
CA ALA A 84 6.12 -5.80 -11.74
C ALA A 84 6.91 -4.96 -10.75
N LEU A 85 7.75 -4.08 -11.26
CA LEU A 85 8.47 -3.12 -10.44
C LEU A 85 7.59 -1.89 -10.27
N VAL A 86 7.28 -1.55 -9.04
CA VAL A 86 6.32 -0.50 -8.74
C VAL A 86 6.85 0.46 -7.68
N TYR A 87 6.30 1.66 -7.69
CA TYR A 87 6.49 2.64 -6.63
C TYR A 87 5.13 2.85 -5.96
N VAL A 88 5.08 2.66 -4.66
CA VAL A 88 3.85 2.80 -3.89
C VAL A 88 4.07 3.78 -2.76
N GLU A 89 3.12 4.68 -2.59
CA GLU A 89 3.08 5.55 -1.43
C GLU A 89 1.84 5.19 -0.63
N ALA A 90 2.03 4.86 0.63
CA ALA A 90 0.94 4.38 1.46
C ALA A 90 0.94 5.05 2.82
N ASP A 91 -0.26 5.18 3.38
CA ASP A 91 -0.38 5.59 4.77
C ASP A 91 -0.05 4.38 5.63
N ALA A 92 0.80 4.60 6.62
CA ALA A 92 1.26 3.53 7.50
C ALA A 92 0.63 3.67 8.87
N ALA A 93 0.17 2.55 9.41
CA ALA A 93 -0.42 2.50 10.73
C ALA A 93 -0.10 1.17 11.38
N ASN A 94 -0.09 1.16 12.70
CA ASN A 94 0.05 -0.07 13.44
C ASN A 94 -1.34 -0.70 13.65
N TYR A 95 -1.42 -1.97 13.37
CA TYR A 95 -2.63 -2.72 13.59
C TYR A 95 -2.36 -3.82 14.61
N THR A 96 -3.10 -3.81 15.71
CA THR A 96 -2.94 -4.80 16.77
C THR A 96 -4.08 -5.78 16.71
N TYR A 97 -3.75 -7.06 16.72
CA TYR A 97 -4.75 -8.11 16.72
C TYR A 97 -4.41 -9.15 17.80
N GLU A 98 -5.41 -9.91 18.16
CA GLU A 98 -5.26 -10.94 19.18
C GLU A 98 -5.01 -12.29 18.53
N LYS A 99 -3.98 -12.98 19.00
CA LYS A 99 -3.65 -14.31 18.50
C LYS A 99 -4.50 -15.35 19.20
N GLU A 100 -4.49 -16.57 18.65
CA GLU A 100 -5.24 -17.67 19.22
C GLU A 100 -4.86 -18.00 20.66
N ASP A 101 -3.60 -17.77 21.01
CA ASP A 101 -3.10 -18.04 22.36
C ASP A 101 -3.43 -16.93 23.36
N GLY A 102 -4.17 -15.90 22.93
CA GLY A 102 -4.55 -14.79 23.79
C GLY A 102 -3.56 -13.65 23.82
N SER A 103 -2.38 -13.81 23.25
CA SER A 103 -1.42 -12.74 23.19
C SER A 103 -1.76 -11.77 22.05
N LYS A 104 -1.26 -10.54 22.17
CA LYS A 104 -1.49 -9.54 21.14
C LYS A 104 -0.27 -9.41 20.25
N ALA A 105 -0.50 -9.20 18.97
CA ALA A 105 0.55 -8.98 18.01
C ALA A 105 0.25 -7.70 17.24
N THR A 106 1.31 -6.97 16.89
CA THR A 106 1.20 -5.74 16.14
C THR A 106 1.82 -5.93 14.76
N THR A 107 1.10 -5.53 13.74
CA THR A 107 1.59 -5.59 12.37
C THR A 107 1.45 -4.22 11.72
N LEU A 108 2.22 -4.02 10.65
CA LEU A 108 2.17 -2.78 9.89
C LEU A 108 1.04 -2.85 8.88
N SER A 109 0.15 -1.87 8.92
CA SER A 109 -0.95 -1.74 7.97
C SER A 109 -0.62 -0.63 7.00
N LEU A 110 -0.64 -0.94 5.72
CA LEU A 110 -0.33 0.02 4.66
C LEU A 110 -1.54 0.19 3.76
N ILE A 111 -2.02 1.43 3.65
CA ILE A 111 -3.15 1.74 2.79
C ILE A 111 -2.63 2.57 1.63
N GLN A 112 -2.75 2.04 0.43
CA GLN A 112 -2.22 2.69 -0.76
C GLN A 112 -2.91 4.02 -1.04
N LYS A 113 -2.10 5.05 -1.24
CA LYS A 113 -2.59 6.36 -1.62
C LYS A 113 -2.17 6.71 -3.03
N ASP A 114 -0.98 6.31 -3.44
CA ASP A 114 -0.48 6.58 -4.76
C ASP A 114 0.27 5.37 -5.29
N PHE A 115 0.23 5.19 -6.59
CA PHE A 115 0.80 4.01 -7.23
C PHE A 115 1.36 4.39 -8.60
N ASN A 116 2.58 3.94 -8.88
CA ASN A 116 3.20 4.13 -10.18
C ASN A 116 3.82 2.82 -10.65
N LEU A 117 3.47 2.41 -11.84
CA LEU A 117 4.04 1.23 -12.46
C LEU A 117 5.33 1.64 -13.17
N LEU A 118 6.47 1.13 -12.68
CA LEU A 118 7.77 1.46 -13.25
C LEU A 118 8.17 0.50 -14.35
N ARG A 119 7.90 -0.78 -14.16
CA ARG A 119 8.17 -1.81 -15.18
C ARG A 119 7.23 -2.96 -14.93
N ASN A 120 6.44 -3.33 -15.91
CA ASN A 120 5.48 -4.40 -15.73
C ASN A 120 6.15 -5.76 -15.68
N GLY A 121 5.44 -6.71 -15.06
CA GLY A 121 5.90 -8.08 -15.02
C GLY A 121 5.72 -8.78 -16.36
N LYS A 122 6.30 -9.96 -16.48
CA LYS A 122 6.18 -10.73 -17.72
C LYS A 122 4.76 -11.23 -17.87
N PRO A 123 4.23 -11.24 -19.10
CA PRO A 123 2.91 -11.81 -19.34
C PRO A 123 2.89 -13.29 -19.02
N GLU A 124 1.78 -13.77 -18.49
CA GLU A 124 1.59 -15.20 -18.24
C GLU A 124 1.67 -15.98 -19.54
N GLU A 125 1.19 -15.40 -20.61
CA GLU A 125 1.25 -16.03 -21.93
C GLU A 125 2.67 -16.35 -22.32
N THR A 126 3.62 -15.51 -21.94
CA THR A 126 5.02 -15.77 -22.23
C THR A 126 5.47 -17.06 -21.55
N ALA A 127 5.05 -17.25 -20.31
CA ALA A 127 5.42 -18.46 -19.59
C ALA A 127 4.77 -19.69 -20.24
N GLU A 128 3.52 -19.59 -20.63
CA GLU A 128 2.83 -20.66 -21.30
C GLU A 128 3.49 -20.99 -22.64
N THR A 129 3.86 -19.97 -23.37
CA THR A 129 4.53 -20.16 -24.65
C THR A 129 5.86 -20.86 -24.46
N ALA A 130 6.59 -20.49 -23.44
CA ALA A 130 7.85 -21.13 -23.16
C ALA A 130 7.68 -22.59 -22.83
N GLU A 131 6.67 -22.92 -22.08
CA GLU A 131 6.34 -24.31 -21.78
C GLU A 131 5.95 -25.09 -23.03
N ALA A 132 5.15 -24.45 -23.87
CA ALA A 132 4.71 -25.11 -25.09
C ALA A 132 5.87 -25.38 -26.04
N SER A 133 6.90 -24.60 -26.01
CA SER A 133 8.04 -24.77 -26.90
C SER A 133 8.96 -25.91 -26.48
N GLU A 134 8.75 -26.41 -25.30
CA GLU A 134 9.53 -27.54 -24.81
C GLU A 134 8.94 -28.86 -25.30
#